data_16e36bfc79eaf0e828696cebde6ef636
#
_entry.id   16e36bfc79eaf0e828696cebde6ef636
#
_cell.length_a   1.000
_cell.length_b   1.000
_cell.length_c   1.000
_cell.angle_alpha   90.00
_cell.angle_beta   90.00
_cell.angle_gamma   90.00
#
_symmetry.space_group_name_H-M   'P 1'
#
loop_
_entity.id
_entity.type
_entity.pdbx_description
1 polymer ?
#
loop_
_entity_poly.entity_id
_entity_poly.type
_entity_poly.pdbx_seq_one_letter_code
_entity_poly.pdbx_strand_id
1 'polypeptide(L)'
;MPLIPDFFARAMAAFGVGSGDALAVAVSGGADSMALMKAAADFGKQNKNRVVVLTVDHGLRSESAAEARHVAQWAEKLGVESEILVWRGEKPETGVEQAAREHRYALLFDACRRLKIENLLLGHHKRDQAETFLMRRARGSGEIGLAGMSAVKSFAFGRMLRPFLGIEPSKLRAFARENGLPWVDDPTNATMQFERGRLRQTATSAELEEAFRQTLVYGKKRRETEEQTAAFYARFLTLSPMGYAVLEQDAFLTDCPVLPYALGEILRVVANVPYAPEKTAVESLVSRLKSGFRGCTLGGCRIAPLARRRVLIWREERSLPPAVSFDETGFAYWGGFAVAVSGAPFENFTVDALNRPLKTEINVPKRVVPTLPAIFENEKLCIVPHLGYKQNQMSCQAVFSPVFPLVQTAEWMPPLTV
;
A
#
# COMPACT_ATOMS: atom_id res chain seq x y z
N MET A 1 20.81 11.97 -24.79
CA MET A 1 19.75 11.40 -23.90
C MET A 1 20.20 11.60 -22.47
N PRO A 2 19.33 11.99 -21.54
CA PRO A 2 19.73 12.11 -20.15
C PRO A 2 20.20 10.75 -19.63
N LEU A 3 21.28 10.77 -18.85
CA LEU A 3 21.83 9.58 -18.18
C LEU A 3 20.83 9.10 -17.11
N ILE A 4 20.86 7.81 -16.78
CA ILE A 4 20.00 7.24 -15.72
C ILE A 4 20.08 8.03 -14.40
N PRO A 5 21.27 8.48 -13.93
CA PRO A 5 21.39 9.34 -12.74
C PRO A 5 20.60 10.64 -12.83
N ASP A 6 20.65 11.34 -13.96
CA ASP A 6 19.91 12.61 -14.15
C ASP A 6 18.40 12.39 -14.15
N PHE A 7 17.94 11.31 -14.79
CA PHE A 7 16.53 10.93 -14.76
C PHE A 7 16.07 10.59 -13.35
N PHE A 8 16.87 9.82 -12.61
CA PHE A 8 16.59 9.45 -11.23
C PHE A 8 16.51 10.71 -10.35
N ALA A 9 17.47 11.61 -10.43
CA ALA A 9 17.48 12.87 -9.65
C ALA A 9 16.24 13.73 -9.92
N ARG A 10 15.84 13.87 -11.19
CA ARG A 10 14.58 14.58 -11.55
C ARG A 10 13.35 13.90 -11.01
N ALA A 11 13.29 12.56 -11.04
CA ALA A 11 12.19 11.82 -10.45
C ALA A 11 12.12 12.03 -8.93
N MET A 12 13.26 11.98 -8.22
CA MET A 12 13.30 12.24 -6.78
C MET A 12 12.84 13.67 -6.44
N ALA A 13 13.28 14.67 -7.20
CA ALA A 13 12.83 16.04 -7.02
C ALA A 13 11.32 16.18 -7.25
N ALA A 14 10.78 15.56 -8.31
CA ALA A 14 9.34 15.56 -8.59
C ALA A 14 8.54 14.85 -7.49
N PHE A 15 9.10 13.84 -6.85
CA PHE A 15 8.48 13.16 -5.71
C PHE A 15 8.64 13.93 -4.39
N GLY A 16 9.28 15.11 -4.41
CA GLY A 16 9.50 15.90 -3.21
C GLY A 16 10.48 15.25 -2.24
N VAL A 17 11.43 14.44 -2.73
CA VAL A 17 12.52 13.88 -1.91
C VAL A 17 13.58 14.94 -1.74
N GLY A 18 13.78 15.36 -0.49
CA GLY A 18 14.74 16.38 -0.12
C GLY A 18 16.12 15.83 0.26
N SER A 19 17.08 16.73 0.44
CA SER A 19 18.38 16.39 1.02
C SER A 19 18.19 15.91 2.47
N GLY A 20 18.87 14.82 2.82
CA GLY A 20 18.79 14.23 4.16
C GLY A 20 17.63 13.26 4.39
N ASP A 21 16.68 13.15 3.46
CA ASP A 21 15.62 12.14 3.56
C ASP A 21 16.21 10.73 3.52
N ALA A 22 15.62 9.82 4.32
CA ALA A 22 16.00 8.42 4.28
C ALA A 22 15.26 7.67 3.15
N LEU A 23 15.98 6.81 2.44
CA LEU A 23 15.51 6.03 1.30
C LEU A 23 15.68 4.54 1.55
N ALA A 24 14.63 3.74 1.49
CA ALA A 24 14.70 2.30 1.40
C ALA A 24 14.62 1.88 -0.08
N VAL A 25 15.47 0.96 -0.50
CA VAL A 25 15.52 0.45 -1.88
C VAL A 25 15.23 -1.04 -1.87
N ALA A 26 14.10 -1.45 -2.43
CA ALA A 26 13.77 -2.87 -2.56
C ALA A 26 14.55 -3.48 -3.74
N VAL A 27 15.47 -4.40 -3.43
CA VAL A 27 16.36 -5.03 -4.41
C VAL A 27 16.15 -6.55 -4.43
N SER A 28 15.78 -7.07 -5.59
CA SER A 28 15.55 -8.52 -5.80
C SER A 28 16.75 -9.25 -6.44
N GLY A 29 17.84 -8.54 -6.74
CA GLY A 29 18.98 -9.10 -7.46
C GLY A 29 18.88 -9.08 -8.98
N GLY A 30 17.70 -8.77 -9.56
CA GLY A 30 17.53 -8.60 -11.00
C GLY A 30 18.09 -7.27 -11.52
N ALA A 31 18.40 -7.19 -12.82
CA ALA A 31 19.10 -6.06 -13.44
C ALA A 31 18.46 -4.68 -13.11
N ASP A 32 17.13 -4.57 -13.17
CA ASP A 32 16.41 -3.32 -12.96
C ASP A 32 16.51 -2.84 -11.51
N SER A 33 16.44 -3.78 -10.54
CA SER A 33 16.58 -3.48 -9.12
C SER A 33 18.04 -3.17 -8.73
N MET A 34 19.01 -3.81 -9.38
CA MET A 34 20.44 -3.49 -9.21
C MET A 34 20.77 -2.10 -9.78
N ALA A 35 20.21 -1.76 -10.93
CA ALA A 35 20.32 -0.40 -11.50
C ALA A 35 19.71 0.65 -10.55
N LEU A 36 18.55 0.35 -9.95
CA LEU A 36 17.91 1.22 -8.96
C LEU A 36 18.81 1.41 -7.72
N MET A 37 19.37 0.35 -7.19
CA MET A 37 20.31 0.38 -6.06
C MET A 37 21.47 1.33 -6.33
N LYS A 38 22.12 1.20 -7.50
CA LYS A 38 23.23 2.06 -7.89
C LYS A 38 22.81 3.52 -8.02
N ALA A 39 21.72 3.81 -8.71
CA ALA A 39 21.23 5.17 -8.88
C ALA A 39 20.87 5.82 -7.54
N ALA A 40 20.25 5.07 -6.61
CA ALA A 40 19.93 5.55 -5.28
C ALA A 40 21.17 5.76 -4.41
N ALA A 41 22.18 4.88 -4.50
CA ALA A 41 23.44 5.03 -3.80
C ALA A 41 24.20 6.30 -4.23
N ASP A 42 24.29 6.54 -5.54
CA ASP A 42 24.94 7.74 -6.10
C ASP A 42 24.20 9.01 -5.70
N PHE A 43 22.87 9.01 -5.82
CA PHE A 43 22.01 10.12 -5.39
C PHE A 43 22.18 10.40 -3.89
N GLY A 44 22.19 9.35 -3.05
CA GLY A 44 22.37 9.48 -1.62
C GLY A 44 23.70 10.12 -1.24
N LYS A 45 24.80 9.73 -1.91
CA LYS A 45 26.12 10.34 -1.72
C LYS A 45 26.13 11.82 -2.07
N GLN A 46 25.48 12.19 -3.18
CA GLN A 46 25.44 13.60 -3.65
C GLN A 46 24.56 14.48 -2.77
N ASN A 47 23.45 13.96 -2.26
CA ASN A 47 22.41 14.73 -1.56
C ASN A 47 22.37 14.48 -0.06
N LYS A 48 23.33 13.70 0.48
CA LYS A 48 23.41 13.34 1.91
C LYS A 48 22.18 12.56 2.41
N ASN A 49 21.54 11.77 1.54
CA ASN A 49 20.44 10.91 1.93
C ASN A 49 20.98 9.59 2.51
N ARG A 50 20.38 9.13 3.62
CA ARG A 50 20.59 7.77 4.10
C ARG A 50 19.92 6.80 3.14
N VAL A 51 20.66 5.81 2.62
CA VAL A 51 20.13 4.76 1.73
C VAL A 51 20.27 3.41 2.39
N VAL A 52 19.18 2.67 2.49
CA VAL A 52 19.14 1.31 3.04
C VAL A 52 18.56 0.36 1.99
N VAL A 53 19.32 -0.64 1.60
CA VAL A 53 18.90 -1.71 0.69
C VAL A 53 18.12 -2.76 1.46
N LEU A 54 16.90 -3.05 1.03
CA LEU A 54 16.06 -4.12 1.57
C LEU A 54 15.94 -5.23 0.53
N THR A 55 16.41 -6.42 0.84
CA THR A 55 16.24 -7.61 0.01
C THR A 55 15.42 -8.66 0.74
N VAL A 56 14.50 -9.31 0.03
CA VAL A 56 13.60 -10.30 0.65
C VAL A 56 14.01 -11.69 0.21
N ASP A 57 14.40 -12.51 1.18
CA ASP A 57 14.56 -13.95 1.00
C ASP A 57 13.20 -14.63 1.20
N HIS A 58 12.59 -15.07 0.11
CA HIS A 58 11.29 -15.75 0.15
C HIS A 58 11.38 -17.20 0.63
N GLY A 59 12.57 -17.83 0.61
CA GLY A 59 12.76 -19.23 0.94
C GLY A 59 11.95 -20.19 0.05
N LEU A 60 11.61 -19.78 -1.18
CA LEU A 60 10.86 -20.61 -2.15
C LEU A 60 11.77 -21.45 -3.04
N ARG A 61 13.03 -21.07 -3.14
CA ARG A 61 14.08 -21.78 -3.89
C ARG A 61 15.33 -21.89 -3.04
N SER A 62 16.14 -22.92 -3.26
CA SER A 62 17.41 -23.14 -2.55
C SER A 62 18.40 -21.98 -2.71
N GLU A 63 18.36 -21.29 -3.85
CA GLU A 63 19.26 -20.20 -4.22
C GLU A 63 18.87 -18.85 -3.59
N SER A 64 17.62 -18.69 -3.11
CA SER A 64 17.10 -17.37 -2.71
C SER A 64 17.90 -16.70 -1.58
N ALA A 65 18.37 -17.49 -0.61
CA ALA A 65 19.23 -17.01 0.46
C ALA A 65 20.62 -16.58 -0.05
N ALA A 66 21.17 -17.25 -1.07
CA ALA A 66 22.46 -16.89 -1.68
C ALA A 66 22.30 -15.61 -2.52
N GLU A 67 21.21 -15.47 -3.26
CA GLU A 67 20.88 -14.28 -4.03
C GLU A 67 20.73 -13.05 -3.11
N ALA A 68 20.03 -13.18 -1.98
CA ALA A 68 19.89 -12.11 -1.00
C ALA A 68 21.23 -11.68 -0.39
N ARG A 69 22.10 -12.64 -0.04
CA ARG A 69 23.48 -12.34 0.42
C ARG A 69 24.31 -11.63 -0.64
N HIS A 70 24.14 -12.00 -1.92
CA HIS A 70 24.84 -11.34 -3.03
C HIS A 70 24.43 -9.86 -3.15
N VAL A 71 23.13 -9.57 -3.02
CA VAL A 71 22.63 -8.19 -2.98
C VAL A 71 23.25 -7.41 -1.82
N ALA A 72 23.30 -8.00 -0.61
CA ALA A 72 23.90 -7.35 0.55
C ALA A 72 25.39 -7.04 0.35
N GLN A 73 26.17 -7.96 -0.21
CA GLN A 73 27.59 -7.75 -0.55
C GLN A 73 27.80 -6.60 -1.55
N TRP A 74 26.88 -6.44 -2.50
CA TRP A 74 26.95 -5.34 -3.46
C TRP A 74 26.52 -4.00 -2.85
N ALA A 75 25.56 -4.01 -1.94
CA ALA A 75 25.20 -2.81 -1.17
C ALA A 75 26.41 -2.32 -0.35
N GLU A 76 27.12 -3.23 0.32
CA GLU A 76 28.36 -2.94 1.04
C GLU A 76 29.44 -2.33 0.14
N LYS A 77 29.69 -2.91 -1.06
CA LYS A 77 30.65 -2.35 -2.03
C LYS A 77 30.26 -0.94 -2.50
N LEU A 78 28.97 -0.63 -2.57
CA LEU A 78 28.46 0.71 -2.87
C LEU A 78 28.51 1.64 -1.67
N GLY A 79 28.83 1.16 -0.47
CA GLY A 79 28.89 1.92 0.77
C GLY A 79 27.52 2.32 1.29
N VAL A 80 26.50 1.46 1.09
CA VAL A 80 25.14 1.66 1.61
C VAL A 80 24.75 0.54 2.56
N GLU A 81 23.91 0.87 3.53
CA GLU A 81 23.37 -0.12 4.48
C GLU A 81 22.50 -1.14 3.75
N SER A 82 22.44 -2.38 4.28
CA SER A 82 21.52 -3.39 3.75
C SER A 82 20.95 -4.28 4.83
N GLU A 83 19.72 -4.77 4.59
CA GLU A 83 19.07 -5.75 5.46
C GLU A 83 18.39 -6.84 4.61
N ILE A 84 18.60 -8.12 5.03
CA ILE A 84 17.94 -9.29 4.44
C ILE A 84 16.69 -9.59 5.27
N LEU A 85 15.52 -9.46 4.65
CA LEU A 85 14.23 -9.75 5.23
C LEU A 85 13.80 -11.17 4.88
N VAL A 86 13.61 -12.02 5.88
CA VAL A 86 13.30 -13.44 5.66
C VAL A 86 11.82 -13.70 5.84
N TRP A 87 11.19 -14.28 4.82
CA TRP A 87 9.84 -14.82 4.97
C TRP A 87 9.87 -16.11 5.79
N ARG A 88 9.49 -16.02 7.06
CA ARG A 88 9.40 -17.16 7.99
C ARG A 88 8.00 -17.78 7.93
N GLY A 89 7.88 -19.06 8.33
CA GLY A 89 6.64 -19.82 8.40
C GLY A 89 6.33 -20.65 7.15
N GLU A 90 5.18 -21.33 7.20
CA GLU A 90 4.72 -22.21 6.14
C GLU A 90 4.41 -21.46 4.85
N LYS A 91 4.69 -22.12 3.73
CA LYS A 91 4.41 -21.59 2.40
C LYS A 91 3.11 -22.21 1.88
N PRO A 92 2.18 -21.44 1.30
CA PRO A 92 0.96 -22.01 0.78
C PRO A 92 1.25 -22.90 -0.43
N GLU A 93 0.51 -24.01 -0.56
CA GLU A 93 0.63 -24.92 -1.70
C GLU A 93 0.04 -24.31 -2.99
N THR A 94 -0.95 -23.44 -2.87
CA THR A 94 -1.62 -22.76 -3.99
C THR A 94 -1.57 -21.25 -3.83
N GLY A 95 -1.59 -20.49 -4.95
CA GLY A 95 -1.51 -19.03 -4.89
C GLY A 95 -0.17 -18.50 -4.38
N VAL A 96 0.91 -19.26 -4.51
CA VAL A 96 2.25 -18.97 -3.98
C VAL A 96 2.75 -17.59 -4.43
N GLU A 97 2.54 -17.21 -5.70
CA GLU A 97 2.98 -15.91 -6.23
C GLU A 97 2.28 -14.73 -5.54
N GLN A 98 0.96 -14.86 -5.34
CA GLN A 98 0.17 -13.84 -4.64
C GLN A 98 0.62 -13.72 -3.18
N ALA A 99 0.78 -14.84 -2.49
CA ALA A 99 1.25 -14.88 -1.11
C ALA A 99 2.68 -14.32 -0.99
N ALA A 100 3.60 -14.71 -1.88
CA ALA A 100 4.95 -14.16 -1.90
C ALA A 100 4.97 -12.64 -2.12
N ARG A 101 4.08 -12.13 -2.98
CA ARG A 101 3.91 -10.70 -3.19
C ARG A 101 3.39 -9.99 -1.94
N GLU A 102 2.39 -10.55 -1.27
CA GLU A 102 1.81 -9.98 -0.06
C GLU A 102 2.82 -9.96 1.09
N HIS A 103 3.49 -11.08 1.34
CA HIS A 103 4.54 -11.18 2.35
C HIS A 103 5.72 -10.24 2.06
N ARG A 104 6.13 -10.12 0.80
CA ARG A 104 7.19 -9.18 0.42
C ARG A 104 6.83 -7.75 0.81
N TYR A 105 5.62 -7.29 0.50
CA TYR A 105 5.22 -5.93 0.88
C TYR A 105 5.06 -5.77 2.39
N ALA A 106 4.54 -6.77 3.09
CA ALA A 106 4.43 -6.75 4.54
C ALA A 106 5.80 -6.59 5.20
N LEU A 107 6.79 -7.39 4.78
CA LEU A 107 8.17 -7.32 5.28
C LEU A 107 8.83 -5.97 4.96
N LEU A 108 8.66 -5.45 3.74
CA LEU A 108 9.20 -4.15 3.34
C LEU A 108 8.58 -3.00 4.13
N PHE A 109 7.26 -3.02 4.34
CA PHE A 109 6.57 -1.99 5.12
C PHE A 109 6.95 -2.02 6.59
N ASP A 110 7.09 -3.21 7.17
CA ASP A 110 7.56 -3.36 8.54
C ASP A 110 9.00 -2.87 8.72
N ALA A 111 9.89 -3.21 7.81
CA ALA A 111 11.26 -2.69 7.81
C ALA A 111 11.29 -1.17 7.69
N CYS A 112 10.49 -0.58 6.78
CA CYS A 112 10.38 0.88 6.65
C CYS A 112 9.90 1.53 7.96
N ARG A 113 8.87 0.97 8.60
CA ARG A 113 8.36 1.44 9.90
C ARG A 113 9.46 1.40 10.98
N ARG A 114 10.11 0.25 11.13
CA ARG A 114 11.15 0.01 12.16
C ARG A 114 12.37 0.92 11.96
N LEU A 115 12.78 1.11 10.71
CA LEU A 115 13.91 1.96 10.34
C LEU A 115 13.55 3.46 10.26
N LYS A 116 12.26 3.80 10.43
CA LYS A 116 11.71 5.16 10.29
C LYS A 116 12.02 5.76 8.91
N ILE A 117 11.85 4.97 7.85
CA ILE A 117 12.08 5.39 6.46
C ILE A 117 10.72 5.49 5.75
N GLU A 118 10.38 6.69 5.30
CA GLU A 118 9.09 6.95 4.64
C GLU A 118 9.11 6.68 3.12
N ASN A 119 10.28 6.64 2.49
CA ASN A 119 10.43 6.53 1.04
C ASN A 119 10.95 5.14 0.65
N LEU A 120 10.06 4.28 0.12
CA LEU A 120 10.41 2.95 -0.39
C LEU A 120 10.48 2.96 -1.92
N LEU A 121 11.67 2.76 -2.49
CA LEU A 121 11.92 2.74 -3.93
C LEU A 121 11.75 1.34 -4.51
N LEU A 122 11.09 1.24 -5.66
CA LEU A 122 10.84 0.00 -6.40
C LEU A 122 11.29 0.13 -7.86
N GLY A 123 11.97 -0.87 -8.40
CA GLY A 123 12.57 -0.89 -9.74
C GLY A 123 11.59 -1.21 -10.88
N HIS A 124 10.31 -0.83 -10.79
CA HIS A 124 9.36 -1.00 -11.89
C HIS A 124 9.68 -0.04 -13.04
N HIS A 125 9.52 -0.52 -14.27
CA HIS A 125 9.90 0.19 -15.49
C HIS A 125 8.78 0.25 -16.52
N LYS A 126 9.02 0.85 -17.70
CA LYS A 126 8.04 1.07 -18.77
C LYS A 126 7.32 -0.21 -19.21
N ARG A 127 8.06 -1.31 -19.38
CA ARG A 127 7.47 -2.58 -19.78
C ARG A 127 6.53 -3.15 -18.72
N ASP A 128 6.84 -3.01 -17.41
CA ASP A 128 5.94 -3.43 -16.33
C ASP A 128 4.61 -2.67 -16.36
N GLN A 129 4.63 -1.38 -16.76
CA GLN A 129 3.41 -0.59 -16.96
C GLN A 129 2.57 -1.16 -18.10
N ALA A 130 3.18 -1.41 -19.26
CA ALA A 130 2.52 -1.97 -20.41
C ALA A 130 1.91 -3.36 -20.12
N GLU A 131 2.68 -4.25 -19.48
CA GLU A 131 2.21 -5.57 -19.04
C GLU A 131 1.02 -5.43 -18.08
N THR A 132 1.12 -4.51 -17.10
CA THR A 132 0.03 -4.25 -16.14
C THR A 132 -1.24 -3.75 -16.84
N PHE A 133 -1.12 -2.90 -17.83
CA PHE A 133 -2.25 -2.44 -18.65
C PHE A 133 -2.92 -3.61 -19.38
N LEU A 134 -2.14 -4.43 -20.09
CA LEU A 134 -2.65 -5.58 -20.85
C LEU A 134 -3.38 -6.58 -19.95
N MET A 135 -2.79 -6.94 -18.81
CA MET A 135 -3.42 -7.82 -17.81
C MET A 135 -4.74 -7.25 -17.28
N ARG A 136 -4.77 -5.97 -16.95
CA ARG A 136 -5.96 -5.32 -16.42
C ARG A 136 -7.05 -5.17 -17.49
N ARG A 137 -6.66 -4.89 -18.72
CA ARG A 137 -7.58 -4.85 -19.87
C ARG A 137 -8.23 -6.23 -20.12
N ALA A 138 -7.44 -7.29 -20.09
CA ALA A 138 -7.93 -8.67 -20.24
C ALA A 138 -8.92 -9.07 -19.13
N ARG A 139 -8.76 -8.52 -17.93
CA ARG A 139 -9.66 -8.73 -16.78
C ARG A 139 -10.87 -7.78 -16.76
N GLY A 140 -11.07 -6.95 -17.77
CA GLY A 140 -12.18 -6.01 -17.84
C GLY A 140 -12.09 -4.85 -16.81
N SER A 141 -10.88 -4.46 -16.37
CA SER A 141 -10.71 -3.36 -15.43
C SER A 141 -11.24 -2.04 -16.00
N GLY A 142 -11.88 -1.24 -15.17
CA GLY A 142 -12.33 0.11 -15.50
C GLY A 142 -11.16 1.10 -15.70
N GLU A 143 -11.49 2.34 -16.11
CA GLU A 143 -10.52 3.38 -16.49
C GLU A 143 -9.44 3.63 -15.43
N ILE A 144 -9.82 3.71 -14.14
CA ILE A 144 -8.87 3.89 -13.03
C ILE A 144 -7.86 2.74 -12.97
N GLY A 145 -8.32 1.51 -13.16
CA GLY A 145 -7.46 0.33 -13.21
C GLY A 145 -6.52 0.36 -14.41
N LEU A 146 -6.99 0.77 -15.59
CA LEU A 146 -6.21 0.85 -16.82
C LEU A 146 -5.08 1.90 -16.76
N ALA A 147 -5.12 2.83 -15.82
CA ALA A 147 -4.00 3.75 -15.57
C ALA A 147 -2.70 3.06 -15.12
N GLY A 148 -2.72 1.76 -14.84
CA GLY A 148 -1.52 1.03 -14.42
C GLY A 148 -1.07 1.38 -13.02
N MET A 149 0.25 1.31 -12.77
CA MET A 149 0.86 1.65 -11.49
C MET A 149 1.08 3.16 -11.38
N SER A 150 0.88 3.73 -10.18
CA SER A 150 1.27 5.11 -9.89
C SER A 150 2.77 5.21 -9.63
N ALA A 151 3.40 6.33 -9.99
CA ALA A 151 4.79 6.61 -9.65
C ALA A 151 4.97 6.73 -8.14
N VAL A 152 4.02 7.38 -7.47
CA VAL A 152 3.94 7.49 -6.01
C VAL A 152 2.68 6.78 -5.54
N LYS A 153 2.79 5.96 -4.49
CA LYS A 153 1.66 5.34 -3.82
C LYS A 153 1.88 5.36 -2.31
N SER A 154 1.03 6.06 -1.58
CA SER A 154 1.09 6.13 -0.11
C SER A 154 0.64 4.81 0.54
N PHE A 155 1.22 4.50 1.68
CA PHE A 155 0.84 3.42 2.59
C PHE A 155 0.94 3.92 4.05
N ALA A 156 0.55 3.08 5.02
CA ALA A 156 0.39 3.48 6.42
C ALA A 156 1.59 4.23 7.05
N PHE A 157 2.82 3.86 6.69
CA PHE A 157 4.04 4.41 7.29
C PHE A 157 4.93 5.17 6.31
N GLY A 158 4.43 5.45 5.10
CA GLY A 158 5.22 6.13 4.08
C GLY A 158 4.65 6.03 2.68
N ARG A 159 5.52 6.02 1.69
CA ARG A 159 5.15 5.99 0.27
C ARG A 159 6.10 5.12 -0.56
N MET A 160 5.54 4.40 -1.52
CA MET A 160 6.29 3.68 -2.54
C MET A 160 6.56 4.60 -3.72
N LEU A 161 7.81 4.65 -4.15
CA LEU A 161 8.29 5.46 -5.25
C LEU A 161 8.76 4.56 -6.39
N ARG A 162 8.38 4.85 -7.64
CA ARG A 162 8.75 4.08 -8.84
C ARG A 162 9.39 5.02 -9.86
N PRO A 163 10.66 5.39 -9.64
CA PRO A 163 11.30 6.39 -10.48
C PRO A 163 11.45 5.97 -11.95
N PHE A 164 11.51 4.68 -12.23
CA PHE A 164 11.81 4.16 -13.57
C PHE A 164 10.60 3.78 -14.42
N LEU A 165 9.36 4.11 -14.00
CA LEU A 165 8.15 3.72 -14.73
C LEU A 165 8.09 4.13 -16.22
N GLY A 166 8.82 5.17 -16.61
CA GLY A 166 8.93 5.63 -17.99
C GLY A 166 10.18 5.15 -18.72
N ILE A 167 11.07 4.38 -18.07
CA ILE A 167 12.36 3.98 -18.62
C ILE A 167 12.26 2.61 -19.29
N GLU A 168 12.87 2.49 -20.47
CA GLU A 168 13.02 1.19 -21.14
C GLU A 168 13.96 0.27 -20.35
N PRO A 169 13.60 -1.03 -20.14
CA PRO A 169 14.44 -1.97 -19.39
C PRO A 169 15.83 -2.17 -20.02
N SER A 170 15.97 -2.04 -21.34
CA SER A 170 17.24 -2.10 -22.02
C SER A 170 18.25 -1.04 -21.55
N LYS A 171 17.75 0.16 -21.20
CA LYS A 171 18.58 1.27 -20.67
C LYS A 171 19.03 0.97 -19.23
N LEU A 172 18.18 0.35 -18.42
CA LEU A 172 18.53 -0.05 -17.04
C LEU A 172 19.60 -1.15 -17.07
N ARG A 173 19.46 -2.14 -17.96
CA ARG A 173 20.46 -3.19 -18.16
C ARG A 173 21.78 -2.65 -18.69
N ALA A 174 21.75 -1.70 -19.62
CA ALA A 174 22.97 -1.02 -20.11
C ALA A 174 23.66 -0.31 -18.96
N PHE A 175 22.94 0.49 -18.18
CA PHE A 175 23.47 1.19 -17.00
C PHE A 175 24.05 0.22 -15.97
N ALA A 176 23.38 -0.89 -15.67
CA ALA A 176 23.90 -1.91 -14.77
C ALA A 176 25.23 -2.51 -15.29
N ARG A 177 25.31 -2.81 -16.60
CA ARG A 177 26.51 -3.35 -17.24
C ARG A 177 27.68 -2.34 -17.24
N GLU A 178 27.41 -1.09 -17.58
CA GLU A 178 28.42 -0.02 -17.59
C GLU A 178 29.02 0.24 -16.20
N ASN A 179 28.24 -0.03 -15.13
CA ASN A 179 28.71 0.09 -13.76
C ASN A 179 29.21 -1.22 -13.15
N GLY A 180 29.41 -2.26 -13.97
CA GLY A 180 29.94 -3.55 -13.52
C GLY A 180 29.07 -4.28 -12.48
N LEU A 181 27.75 -3.96 -12.44
CA LEU A 181 26.84 -4.61 -11.50
C LEU A 181 26.47 -6.01 -12.02
N PRO A 182 26.67 -7.07 -11.26
CA PRO A 182 26.13 -8.37 -11.59
C PRO A 182 24.63 -8.37 -11.28
N TRP A 183 23.91 -9.22 -11.98
CA TRP A 183 22.51 -9.50 -11.68
C TRP A 183 22.19 -10.96 -11.94
N VAL A 184 21.12 -11.44 -11.35
CA VAL A 184 20.56 -12.76 -11.58
C VAL A 184 19.38 -12.63 -12.52
N ASP A 185 19.41 -13.36 -13.64
CA ASP A 185 18.22 -13.52 -14.48
C ASP A 185 17.39 -14.66 -13.90
N ASP A 186 16.33 -14.32 -13.17
CA ASP A 186 15.44 -15.30 -12.55
C ASP A 186 14.68 -16.10 -13.63
N PRO A 187 14.91 -17.41 -13.75
CA PRO A 187 14.25 -18.25 -14.74
C PRO A 187 12.73 -18.29 -14.59
N THR A 188 12.19 -18.04 -13.39
CA THR A 188 10.75 -17.98 -13.14
C THR A 188 10.07 -16.80 -13.85
N ASN A 189 10.82 -15.74 -14.17
CA ASN A 189 10.31 -14.61 -14.97
C ASN A 189 9.95 -15.00 -16.42
N ALA A 190 10.45 -16.12 -16.92
CA ALA A 190 10.17 -16.66 -18.24
C ALA A 190 9.12 -17.79 -18.22
N THR A 191 8.58 -18.15 -17.05
CA THR A 191 7.69 -19.31 -16.92
C THR A 191 6.30 -18.97 -17.46
N MET A 192 5.82 -19.78 -18.42
CA MET A 192 4.48 -19.64 -19.04
C MET A 192 3.30 -19.91 -18.08
N GLN A 193 3.57 -20.44 -16.90
CA GLN A 193 2.55 -20.66 -15.86
C GLN A 193 1.93 -19.35 -15.36
N PHE A 194 2.67 -18.25 -15.42
CA PHE A 194 2.21 -16.96 -14.95
C PHE A 194 1.75 -16.04 -16.08
N GLU A 195 0.71 -15.27 -15.86
CA GLU A 195 0.14 -14.34 -16.84
C GLU A 195 1.19 -13.36 -17.40
N ARG A 196 2.06 -12.84 -16.54
CA ARG A 196 3.18 -11.98 -16.96
C ARG A 196 4.22 -12.70 -17.80
N GLY A 197 4.55 -13.94 -17.47
CA GLY A 197 5.48 -14.75 -18.25
C GLY A 197 4.95 -14.99 -19.67
N ARG A 198 3.65 -15.30 -19.80
CA ARG A 198 3.00 -15.42 -21.12
C ARG A 198 3.07 -14.13 -21.91
N LEU A 199 2.69 -12.98 -21.32
CA LEU A 199 2.74 -11.69 -22.00
C LEU A 199 4.15 -11.31 -22.46
N ARG A 200 5.18 -11.64 -21.67
CA ARG A 200 6.58 -11.39 -22.06
C ARG A 200 7.02 -12.15 -23.31
N GLN A 201 6.41 -13.30 -23.58
CA GLN A 201 6.74 -14.14 -24.74
C GLN A 201 5.85 -13.84 -25.95
N THR A 202 4.60 -13.39 -25.74
CA THR A 202 3.61 -13.23 -26.80
C THR A 202 3.40 -11.81 -27.27
N ALA A 203 3.56 -10.82 -26.37
CA ALA A 203 3.30 -9.42 -26.71
C ALA A 203 4.40 -8.85 -27.62
N THR A 204 4.01 -8.25 -28.71
CA THR A 204 4.91 -7.55 -29.64
C THR A 204 5.36 -6.22 -29.07
N SER A 205 6.48 -5.69 -29.56
CA SER A 205 6.97 -4.36 -29.17
C SER A 205 5.95 -3.26 -29.47
N ALA A 206 5.21 -3.36 -30.58
CA ALA A 206 4.17 -2.40 -30.94
C ALA A 206 2.99 -2.42 -29.96
N GLU A 207 2.55 -3.61 -29.52
CA GLU A 207 1.50 -3.76 -28.51
C GLU A 207 1.91 -3.20 -27.16
N LEU A 208 3.16 -3.44 -26.72
CA LEU A 208 3.69 -2.90 -25.48
C LEU A 208 3.80 -1.37 -25.53
N GLU A 209 4.23 -0.79 -26.65
CA GLU A 209 4.31 0.65 -26.82
C GLU A 209 2.93 1.31 -26.80
N GLU A 210 1.95 0.70 -27.49
CA GLU A 210 0.56 1.16 -27.46
C GLU A 210 -0.03 1.03 -26.04
N ALA A 211 0.17 -0.10 -25.38
CA ALA A 211 -0.28 -0.32 -24.00
C ALA A 211 0.29 0.74 -23.05
N PHE A 212 1.58 1.05 -23.17
CA PHE A 212 2.19 2.12 -22.38
C PHE A 212 1.55 3.47 -22.68
N ARG A 213 1.37 3.83 -23.94
CA ARG A 213 0.72 5.09 -24.35
C ARG A 213 -0.69 5.21 -23.79
N GLN A 214 -1.45 4.11 -23.79
CA GLN A 214 -2.79 4.07 -23.18
C GLN A 214 -2.73 4.30 -21.64
N THR A 215 -1.70 3.81 -20.94
CA THR A 215 -1.57 4.11 -19.51
C THR A 215 -1.43 5.61 -19.25
N LEU A 216 -0.80 6.37 -20.15
CA LEU A 216 -0.67 7.82 -20.01
C LEU A 216 -2.05 8.51 -20.12
N VAL A 217 -2.87 8.07 -21.07
CA VAL A 217 -4.23 8.61 -21.24
C VAL A 217 -5.11 8.32 -20.04
N TYR A 218 -5.14 7.07 -19.58
CA TYR A 218 -5.94 6.69 -18.40
C TYR A 218 -5.36 7.27 -17.10
N GLY A 219 -4.05 7.49 -17.04
CA GLY A 219 -3.41 8.15 -15.91
C GLY A 219 -3.89 9.58 -15.70
N LYS A 220 -4.05 10.34 -16.79
CA LYS A 220 -4.63 11.68 -16.73
C LYS A 220 -6.07 11.65 -16.20
N LYS A 221 -6.91 10.76 -16.73
CA LYS A 221 -8.29 10.58 -16.26
C LYS A 221 -8.36 10.19 -14.78
N ARG A 222 -7.47 9.29 -14.36
CA ARG A 222 -7.37 8.89 -12.95
C ARG A 222 -7.05 10.09 -12.07
N ARG A 223 -6.09 10.92 -12.44
CA ARG A 223 -5.74 12.12 -11.70
C ARG A 223 -6.93 13.06 -11.54
N GLU A 224 -7.64 13.34 -12.63
CA GLU A 224 -8.87 14.15 -12.61
C GLU A 224 -9.93 13.57 -11.67
N THR A 225 -10.12 12.25 -11.69
CA THR A 225 -11.03 11.54 -10.78
C THR A 225 -10.59 11.66 -9.33
N GLU A 226 -9.31 11.48 -9.03
CA GLU A 226 -8.76 11.59 -7.67
C GLU A 226 -8.89 13.02 -7.13
N GLU A 227 -8.65 14.05 -7.95
CA GLU A 227 -8.86 15.47 -7.58
C GLU A 227 -10.32 15.77 -7.25
N GLN A 228 -11.25 15.33 -8.10
CA GLN A 228 -12.69 15.48 -7.86
C GLN A 228 -13.15 14.70 -6.61
N THR A 229 -12.58 13.53 -6.38
CA THR A 229 -12.86 12.70 -5.21
C THR A 229 -12.37 13.36 -3.93
N ALA A 230 -11.18 13.97 -3.95
CA ALA A 230 -10.68 14.73 -2.81
C ALA A 230 -11.58 15.93 -2.45
N ALA A 231 -12.06 16.65 -3.46
CA ALA A 231 -13.04 17.73 -3.27
C ALA A 231 -14.38 17.22 -2.70
N PHE A 232 -14.85 16.06 -3.17
CA PHE A 232 -16.04 15.40 -2.64
C PHE A 232 -15.85 15.04 -1.15
N TYR A 233 -14.72 14.44 -0.77
CA TYR A 233 -14.44 14.10 0.63
C TYR A 233 -14.38 15.33 1.52
N ALA A 234 -13.70 16.38 1.08
CA ALA A 234 -13.60 17.63 1.85
C ALA A 234 -14.98 18.25 2.16
N ARG A 235 -15.96 18.02 1.29
CA ARG A 235 -17.32 18.58 1.44
C ARG A 235 -18.26 17.69 2.23
N PHE A 236 -18.22 16.38 2.06
CA PHE A 236 -19.28 15.47 2.50
C PHE A 236 -18.86 14.39 3.48
N LEU A 237 -17.55 14.17 3.69
CA LEU A 237 -17.04 13.05 4.47
C LEU A 237 -16.42 13.51 5.78
N THR A 238 -16.77 12.83 6.86
CA THR A 238 -15.99 12.82 8.11
C THR A 238 -15.45 11.42 8.33
N LEU A 239 -14.12 11.26 8.24
CA LEU A 239 -13.43 10.03 8.61
C LEU A 239 -12.95 10.14 10.05
N SER A 240 -13.46 9.27 10.91
CA SER A 240 -13.13 9.28 12.33
C SER A 240 -11.81 8.57 12.62
N PRO A 241 -10.98 9.10 13.56
CA PRO A 241 -9.81 8.37 14.09
C PRO A 241 -10.16 7.01 14.72
N MET A 242 -11.42 6.74 14.96
CA MET A 242 -11.94 5.45 15.47
C MET A 242 -12.29 4.46 14.35
N GLY A 243 -11.87 4.69 13.10
CA GLY A 243 -11.99 3.76 11.99
C GLY A 243 -13.40 3.64 11.39
N TYR A 244 -14.25 4.64 11.55
CA TYR A 244 -15.55 4.72 10.88
C TYR A 244 -15.68 6.01 10.07
N ALA A 245 -16.59 6.01 9.11
CA ALA A 245 -16.88 7.17 8.27
C ALA A 245 -18.34 7.63 8.45
N VAL A 246 -18.55 8.94 8.33
CA VAL A 246 -19.87 9.56 8.27
C VAL A 246 -19.95 10.36 6.99
N LEU A 247 -20.98 10.09 6.18
CA LEU A 247 -21.31 10.86 4.98
C LEU A 247 -22.56 11.69 5.22
N GLU A 248 -22.52 12.93 4.77
CA GLU A 248 -23.72 13.76 4.69
C GLU A 248 -24.65 13.22 3.60
N GLN A 249 -25.95 13.13 3.88
CA GLN A 249 -26.93 12.58 2.93
C GLN A 249 -27.03 13.41 1.65
N ASP A 250 -26.73 14.70 1.72
CA ASP A 250 -26.73 15.59 0.56
C ASP A 250 -25.70 15.18 -0.50
N ALA A 251 -24.67 14.39 -0.14
CA ALA A 251 -23.75 13.76 -1.07
C ALA A 251 -24.47 12.89 -2.13
N PHE A 252 -25.58 12.26 -1.77
CA PHE A 252 -26.37 11.39 -2.65
C PHE A 252 -27.41 12.14 -3.48
N LEU A 253 -27.67 13.40 -3.17
CA LEU A 253 -28.61 14.28 -3.89
C LEU A 253 -27.92 15.07 -5.00
N THR A 254 -26.59 15.15 -4.98
CA THR A 254 -25.80 15.81 -6.02
C THR A 254 -25.56 14.85 -7.20
N ASP A 255 -25.57 15.41 -8.41
CA ASP A 255 -25.13 14.67 -9.60
C ASP A 255 -23.59 14.67 -9.66
N CYS A 256 -22.99 13.83 -8.81
CA CYS A 256 -21.55 13.74 -8.67
C CYS A 256 -21.02 12.46 -9.37
N PRO A 257 -20.32 12.58 -10.50
CA PRO A 257 -19.88 11.42 -11.28
C PRO A 257 -18.87 10.53 -10.54
N VAL A 258 -18.13 11.09 -9.56
CA VAL A 258 -17.16 10.32 -8.77
C VAL A 258 -17.77 9.62 -7.55
N LEU A 259 -19.06 9.83 -7.25
CA LEU A 259 -19.70 9.27 -6.06
C LEU A 259 -19.54 7.74 -5.93
N PRO A 260 -19.76 6.91 -6.97
CA PRO A 260 -19.55 5.47 -6.84
C PRO A 260 -18.09 5.11 -6.52
N TYR A 261 -17.14 5.76 -7.18
CA TYR A 261 -15.71 5.55 -6.90
C TYR A 261 -15.36 5.99 -5.47
N ALA A 262 -15.76 7.18 -5.07
CA ALA A 262 -15.53 7.71 -3.73
C ALA A 262 -16.11 6.79 -2.64
N LEU A 263 -17.34 6.32 -2.81
CA LEU A 263 -17.96 5.40 -1.86
C LEU A 263 -17.23 4.05 -1.80
N GLY A 264 -16.82 3.51 -2.94
CA GLY A 264 -16.01 2.29 -2.99
C GLY A 264 -14.68 2.42 -2.21
N GLU A 265 -13.99 3.54 -2.36
CA GLU A 265 -12.75 3.83 -1.63
C GLU A 265 -13.00 4.04 -0.12
N ILE A 266 -14.09 4.67 0.29
CA ILE A 266 -14.46 4.76 1.72
C ILE A 266 -14.67 3.36 2.30
N LEU A 267 -15.39 2.49 1.61
CA LEU A 267 -15.62 1.12 2.05
C LEU A 267 -14.29 0.35 2.17
N ARG A 268 -13.42 0.47 1.17
CA ARG A 268 -12.08 -0.13 1.19
C ARG A 268 -11.26 0.30 2.40
N VAL A 269 -11.24 1.59 2.69
CA VAL A 269 -10.46 2.18 3.79
C VAL A 269 -11.02 1.77 5.14
N VAL A 270 -12.33 1.88 5.34
CA VAL A 270 -12.99 1.50 6.60
C VAL A 270 -12.86 0.01 6.88
N ALA A 271 -13.00 -0.84 5.86
CA ALA A 271 -12.77 -2.28 5.99
C ALA A 271 -11.28 -2.66 6.13
N ASN A 272 -10.38 -1.75 5.76
CA ASN A 272 -8.93 -1.99 5.67
C ASN A 272 -8.58 -3.18 4.77
N VAL A 273 -9.15 -3.21 3.58
CA VAL A 273 -8.94 -4.25 2.57
C VAL A 273 -8.15 -3.70 1.38
N PRO A 274 -7.44 -4.56 0.61
CA PRO A 274 -6.59 -4.09 -0.49
C PRO A 274 -7.36 -3.53 -1.70
N TYR A 275 -8.62 -3.96 -1.89
CA TYR A 275 -9.43 -3.60 -3.05
C TYR A 275 -10.83 -3.14 -2.63
N ALA A 276 -11.36 -2.13 -3.33
CA ALA A 276 -12.74 -1.71 -3.20
C ALA A 276 -13.71 -2.82 -3.68
N PRO A 277 -14.97 -2.81 -3.21
CA PRO A 277 -15.99 -3.68 -3.75
C PRO A 277 -16.21 -3.48 -5.26
N GLU A 278 -16.80 -4.46 -5.94
CA GLU A 278 -17.11 -4.37 -7.35
C GLU A 278 -17.98 -3.14 -7.67
N LYS A 279 -17.67 -2.49 -8.80
CA LYS A 279 -18.32 -1.25 -9.23
C LYS A 279 -19.84 -1.36 -9.25
N THR A 280 -20.38 -2.45 -9.82
CA THR A 280 -21.84 -2.71 -9.92
C THR A 280 -22.50 -2.80 -8.55
N ALA A 281 -21.83 -3.41 -7.56
CA ALA A 281 -22.33 -3.50 -6.18
C ALA A 281 -22.36 -2.13 -5.51
N VAL A 282 -21.34 -1.28 -5.75
CA VAL A 282 -21.31 0.09 -5.23
C VAL A 282 -22.36 0.97 -5.89
N GLU A 283 -22.56 0.86 -7.21
CA GLU A 283 -23.61 1.61 -7.94
C GLU A 283 -25.02 1.23 -7.45
N SER A 284 -25.25 -0.06 -7.18
CA SER A 284 -26.49 -0.53 -6.56
C SER A 284 -26.68 0.08 -5.17
N LEU A 285 -25.63 0.14 -4.36
CA LEU A 285 -25.66 0.79 -3.05
C LEU A 285 -26.01 2.29 -3.18
N VAL A 286 -25.37 3.01 -4.11
CA VAL A 286 -25.66 4.44 -4.38
C VAL A 286 -27.14 4.64 -4.71
N SER A 287 -27.71 3.80 -5.58
CA SER A 287 -29.12 3.86 -5.97
C SER A 287 -30.04 3.67 -4.77
N ARG A 288 -29.73 2.74 -3.87
CA ARG A 288 -30.48 2.50 -2.64
C ARG A 288 -30.38 3.67 -1.66
N LEU A 289 -29.21 4.29 -1.54
CA LEU A 289 -28.97 5.46 -0.69
C LEU A 289 -29.77 6.69 -1.17
N LYS A 290 -30.00 6.81 -2.47
CA LYS A 290 -30.85 7.86 -3.08
C LYS A 290 -32.35 7.64 -2.84
N SER A 291 -32.83 6.39 -2.88
CA SER A 291 -34.27 6.05 -2.89
C SER A 291 -34.90 5.75 -1.52
N GLY A 292 -34.14 5.88 -0.45
CA GLY A 292 -34.59 5.51 0.89
C GLY A 292 -33.93 4.19 1.36
N PHE A 293 -33.28 4.26 2.50
CA PHE A 293 -32.31 3.27 2.93
C PHE A 293 -32.48 2.90 4.41
N ARG A 294 -32.54 1.60 4.72
CA ARG A 294 -32.67 1.10 6.10
C ARG A 294 -31.36 0.59 6.69
N GLY A 295 -30.42 0.20 5.84
CA GLY A 295 -29.13 -0.36 6.19
C GLY A 295 -28.76 -1.56 5.34
N CYS A 296 -27.45 -1.84 5.21
CA CYS A 296 -26.91 -3.02 4.53
C CYS A 296 -25.47 -3.31 4.94
N THR A 297 -24.88 -4.36 4.34
CA THR A 297 -23.46 -4.66 4.38
C THR A 297 -22.90 -4.67 2.96
N LEU A 298 -21.68 -4.19 2.79
CA LEU A 298 -20.92 -4.29 1.54
C LEU A 298 -19.43 -4.16 1.83
N GLY A 299 -18.61 -5.04 1.21
CA GLY A 299 -17.15 -4.95 1.26
C GLY A 299 -16.55 -4.98 2.67
N GLY A 300 -17.12 -5.75 3.59
CA GLY A 300 -16.66 -5.83 4.98
C GLY A 300 -17.09 -4.64 5.86
N CYS A 301 -17.98 -3.79 5.35
CA CYS A 301 -18.58 -2.67 6.09
C CYS A 301 -20.06 -2.87 6.33
N ARG A 302 -20.54 -2.33 7.45
CA ARG A 302 -21.95 -2.04 7.70
C ARG A 302 -22.24 -0.58 7.37
N ILE A 303 -23.36 -0.33 6.73
CA ILE A 303 -23.82 0.98 6.32
C ILE A 303 -25.22 1.19 6.88
N ALA A 304 -25.48 2.29 7.57
CA ALA A 304 -26.80 2.56 8.14
C ALA A 304 -27.10 4.06 8.26
N PRO A 305 -28.38 4.44 8.26
CA PRO A 305 -28.77 5.81 8.56
C PRO A 305 -28.30 6.23 9.96
N LEU A 306 -27.88 7.48 10.06
CA LEU A 306 -27.54 8.18 11.30
C LEU A 306 -28.42 9.44 11.41
N ALA A 307 -28.66 9.93 12.61
CA ALA A 307 -29.43 11.15 12.84
C ALA A 307 -28.89 12.34 12.02
N ARG A 308 -29.73 13.36 11.80
CA ARG A 308 -29.41 14.59 11.05
C ARG A 308 -29.02 14.35 9.59
N ARG A 309 -29.76 13.48 8.90
CA ARG A 309 -29.55 13.19 7.47
C ARG A 309 -28.11 12.78 7.15
N ARG A 310 -27.56 11.83 7.89
CA ARG A 310 -26.21 11.29 7.70
C ARG A 310 -26.24 9.78 7.53
N VAL A 311 -25.20 9.24 6.94
CA VAL A 311 -24.97 7.80 6.76
C VAL A 311 -23.71 7.41 7.50
N LEU A 312 -23.81 6.43 8.40
CA LEU A 312 -22.70 5.83 9.13
C LEU A 312 -22.19 4.62 8.38
N ILE A 313 -20.87 4.54 8.21
CA ILE A 313 -20.15 3.41 7.62
C ILE A 313 -19.09 2.96 8.63
N TRP A 314 -19.15 1.69 9.03
CA TRP A 314 -18.18 1.11 9.97
C TRP A 314 -17.90 -0.34 9.59
N ARG A 315 -16.82 -0.90 10.13
CA ARG A 315 -16.44 -2.28 9.85
C ARG A 315 -17.48 -3.27 10.36
N GLU A 316 -17.72 -4.30 9.58
CA GLU A 316 -18.58 -5.41 9.99
C GLU A 316 -17.85 -6.31 11.00
N GLU A 317 -18.48 -6.68 12.11
CA GLU A 317 -17.87 -7.45 13.20
C GLU A 317 -17.28 -8.79 12.72
N ARG A 318 -17.97 -9.51 11.83
CA ARG A 318 -17.47 -10.78 11.25
C ARG A 318 -16.26 -10.61 10.30
N SER A 319 -15.93 -9.38 9.91
CA SER A 319 -14.80 -9.06 9.04
C SER A 319 -13.59 -8.51 9.80
N LEU A 320 -13.64 -8.57 11.13
CA LEU A 320 -12.52 -8.17 11.97
C LEU A 320 -11.40 -9.23 11.90
N PRO A 321 -10.13 -8.82 11.88
CA PRO A 321 -9.01 -9.75 11.91
C PRO A 321 -8.91 -10.43 13.28
N PRO A 322 -8.21 -11.57 13.36
CA PRO A 322 -7.91 -12.21 14.64
C PRO A 322 -7.04 -11.32 15.52
N ALA A 323 -6.97 -11.67 16.81
CA ALA A 323 -6.08 -11.03 17.77
C ALA A 323 -4.60 -11.08 17.30
N VAL A 324 -3.85 -10.02 17.63
CA VAL A 324 -2.43 -9.89 17.29
C VAL A 324 -1.64 -9.55 18.55
N SER A 325 -0.50 -10.21 18.76
CA SER A 325 0.45 -9.88 19.82
C SER A 325 1.27 -8.64 19.45
N PHE A 326 1.80 -7.96 20.47
CA PHE A 326 2.75 -6.88 20.27
C PHE A 326 4.12 -7.42 19.88
N ASP A 327 4.85 -6.66 19.07
CA ASP A 327 6.26 -6.92 18.78
C ASP A 327 7.17 -6.49 19.96
N GLU A 328 8.47 -6.76 19.86
CA GLU A 328 9.48 -6.43 20.85
C GLU A 328 9.58 -4.92 21.17
N THR A 329 9.03 -4.06 20.32
CA THR A 329 8.98 -2.60 20.53
C THR A 329 7.69 -2.14 21.21
N GLY A 330 6.75 -3.03 21.51
CA GLY A 330 5.43 -2.71 22.03
C GLY A 330 4.48 -2.17 20.96
N PHE A 331 4.69 -2.54 19.69
CA PHE A 331 3.84 -2.14 18.57
C PHE A 331 3.04 -3.33 18.06
N ALA A 332 1.80 -3.07 17.67
CA ALA A 332 0.94 -4.01 16.94
C ALA A 332 0.16 -3.27 15.84
N TYR A 333 -0.04 -3.92 14.69
CA TYR A 333 -0.93 -3.42 13.65
C TYR A 333 -2.13 -4.34 13.53
N TRP A 334 -3.31 -3.83 13.88
CA TRP A 334 -4.54 -4.61 13.93
C TRP A 334 -5.67 -3.88 13.22
N GLY A 335 -6.22 -4.50 12.21
CA GLY A 335 -7.45 -4.02 11.59
C GLY A 335 -7.42 -2.58 11.06
N GLY A 336 -6.28 -2.08 10.59
CA GLY A 336 -6.14 -0.69 10.18
C GLY A 336 -5.80 0.26 11.32
N PHE A 337 -5.49 -0.25 12.50
CA PHE A 337 -5.00 0.55 13.63
C PHE A 337 -3.53 0.25 13.92
N ALA A 338 -2.74 1.29 14.01
CA ALA A 338 -1.42 1.27 14.61
C ALA A 338 -1.59 1.44 16.12
N VAL A 339 -1.20 0.43 16.90
CA VAL A 339 -1.35 0.40 18.36
C VAL A 339 0.03 0.32 18.98
N ALA A 340 0.34 1.23 19.89
CA ALA A 340 1.60 1.24 20.62
C ALA A 340 1.34 1.26 22.14
N VAL A 341 2.09 0.44 22.88
CA VAL A 341 2.05 0.35 24.33
C VAL A 341 3.43 0.63 24.93
N SER A 342 3.46 1.16 26.15
CA SER A 342 4.69 1.39 26.92
C SER A 342 4.40 1.37 28.42
N GLY A 343 5.44 1.17 29.24
CA GLY A 343 5.37 1.31 30.70
C GLY A 343 5.20 0.00 31.49
N ALA A 344 5.17 -1.18 30.82
CA ALA A 344 5.20 -2.51 31.45
C ALA A 344 5.66 -3.56 30.43
N PRO A 345 6.09 -4.77 30.85
CA PRO A 345 6.23 -5.92 29.95
C PRO A 345 4.89 -6.21 29.24
N PHE A 346 4.95 -6.44 27.93
CA PHE A 346 3.75 -6.60 27.09
C PHE A 346 3.67 -7.94 26.37
N GLU A 347 4.50 -8.91 26.75
CA GLU A 347 4.59 -10.25 26.13
C GLU A 347 3.27 -11.04 26.16
N ASN A 348 2.44 -10.81 27.20
CA ASN A 348 1.15 -11.50 27.37
C ASN A 348 -0.05 -10.66 26.87
N PHE A 349 0.24 -9.54 26.21
CA PHE A 349 -0.81 -8.65 25.72
C PHE A 349 -1.12 -8.89 24.25
N THR A 350 -2.40 -8.78 23.90
CA THR A 350 -2.90 -8.84 22.53
C THR A 350 -3.81 -7.67 22.23
N VAL A 351 -3.87 -7.28 20.97
CA VAL A 351 -4.88 -6.37 20.44
C VAL A 351 -5.94 -7.20 19.75
N ASP A 352 -7.19 -6.97 20.10
CA ASP A 352 -8.36 -7.58 19.44
C ASP A 352 -9.53 -6.59 19.44
N ALA A 353 -10.63 -6.96 18.80
CA ALA A 353 -11.87 -6.21 18.89
C ALA A 353 -12.43 -6.21 20.32
N LEU A 354 -13.02 -5.09 20.70
CA LEU A 354 -13.70 -5.03 22.01
C LEU A 354 -14.85 -6.05 22.12
N ASN A 355 -15.55 -6.35 21.03
CA ASN A 355 -16.61 -7.37 20.86
C ASN A 355 -17.76 -7.30 21.89
N ARG A 356 -17.89 -6.17 22.61
CA ARG A 356 -18.95 -5.95 23.61
C ARG A 356 -19.30 -4.46 23.73
N PRO A 357 -20.52 -4.13 24.18
CA PRO A 357 -20.85 -2.77 24.54
C PRO A 357 -20.03 -2.34 25.78
N LEU A 358 -19.53 -1.10 25.75
CA LEU A 358 -18.90 -0.47 26.90
C LEU A 358 -19.59 0.88 27.14
N LYS A 359 -19.90 1.22 28.39
CA LYS A 359 -20.37 2.54 28.73
C LYS A 359 -19.20 3.54 28.58
N THR A 360 -19.46 4.62 27.88
CA THR A 360 -18.45 5.66 27.63
C THR A 360 -19.15 7.03 27.61
N GLU A 361 -18.44 8.05 28.04
CA GLU A 361 -18.82 9.46 27.92
C GLU A 361 -18.39 10.05 26.57
N ILE A 362 -17.53 9.34 25.83
CA ILE A 362 -17.05 9.76 24.52
C ILE A 362 -18.18 9.62 23.49
N ASN A 363 -18.37 10.65 22.69
CA ASN A 363 -19.39 10.68 21.65
C ASN A 363 -19.01 9.79 20.45
N VAL A 364 -19.29 8.51 20.56
CA VAL A 364 -19.09 7.50 19.51
C VAL A 364 -20.41 6.78 19.24
N PRO A 365 -20.76 6.49 17.97
CA PRO A 365 -21.95 5.70 17.67
C PRO A 365 -21.88 4.33 18.34
N LYS A 366 -22.90 3.98 19.13
CA LYS A 366 -22.93 2.72 19.90
C LYS A 366 -22.63 1.46 19.05
N ARG A 367 -23.00 1.50 17.76
CA ARG A 367 -22.78 0.41 16.79
C ARG A 367 -21.30 0.22 16.42
N VAL A 368 -20.45 1.23 16.61
CA VAL A 368 -19.01 1.20 16.33
C VAL A 368 -18.23 0.63 17.51
N VAL A 369 -18.72 0.82 18.73
CA VAL A 369 -18.00 0.45 19.97
C VAL A 369 -17.47 -0.99 19.96
N PRO A 370 -18.21 -2.03 19.55
CA PRO A 370 -17.70 -3.40 19.52
C PRO A 370 -16.52 -3.64 18.57
N THR A 371 -16.34 -2.77 17.56
CA THR A 371 -15.30 -2.93 16.53
C THR A 371 -14.00 -2.16 16.83
N LEU A 372 -13.96 -1.44 17.95
CA LEU A 372 -12.79 -0.70 18.35
C LEU A 372 -11.67 -1.63 18.84
N PRO A 373 -10.39 -1.26 18.58
CA PRO A 373 -9.26 -1.98 19.16
C PRO A 373 -9.27 -1.90 20.68
N ALA A 374 -9.09 -3.04 21.30
CA ALA A 374 -8.97 -3.20 22.73
C ALA A 374 -7.75 -4.06 23.05
N ILE A 375 -7.13 -3.82 24.19
CA ILE A 375 -5.96 -4.55 24.65
C ILE A 375 -6.38 -5.51 25.75
N PHE A 376 -5.97 -6.75 25.60
CA PHE A 376 -6.25 -7.83 26.51
C PHE A 376 -4.95 -8.39 27.07
N GLU A 377 -4.96 -8.76 28.36
CA GLU A 377 -3.93 -9.54 29.02
C GLU A 377 -4.52 -10.88 29.43
N ASN A 378 -4.04 -11.98 28.84
CA ASN A 378 -4.60 -13.32 29.07
C ASN A 378 -6.15 -13.34 28.95
N GLU A 379 -6.67 -12.81 27.85
CA GLU A 379 -8.12 -12.68 27.53
C GLU A 379 -8.90 -11.68 28.40
N LYS A 380 -8.28 -11.07 29.41
CA LYS A 380 -8.91 -10.05 30.25
C LYS A 380 -8.75 -8.66 29.65
N LEU A 381 -9.85 -7.94 29.47
CA LEU A 381 -9.82 -6.56 28.96
C LEU A 381 -9.06 -5.64 29.91
N CYS A 382 -8.04 -4.95 29.38
CA CYS A 382 -7.21 -4.02 30.13
C CYS A 382 -7.38 -2.58 29.69
N ILE A 383 -7.37 -2.32 28.37
CA ILE A 383 -7.39 -0.95 27.82
C ILE A 383 -8.29 -0.89 26.60
N VAL A 384 -9.06 0.19 26.46
CA VAL A 384 -9.73 0.59 25.22
C VAL A 384 -9.30 2.03 24.94
N PRO A 385 -8.27 2.23 24.10
CA PRO A 385 -7.61 3.54 23.99
C PRO A 385 -8.57 4.64 23.59
N HIS A 386 -9.42 4.39 22.59
CA HIS A 386 -10.38 5.37 22.06
C HIS A 386 -11.51 5.73 23.02
N LEU A 387 -11.75 4.95 24.06
CA LEU A 387 -12.81 5.19 25.04
C LEU A 387 -12.29 5.66 26.38
N GLY A 388 -10.97 5.84 26.52
CA GLY A 388 -10.34 6.23 27.79
C GLY A 388 -10.44 5.15 28.88
N TYR A 389 -10.87 3.92 28.54
CA TYR A 389 -10.95 2.83 29.49
C TYR A 389 -9.57 2.25 29.76
N LYS A 390 -9.21 2.12 31.05
CA LYS A 390 -7.89 1.66 31.47
C LYS A 390 -7.96 1.02 32.85
N GLN A 391 -7.41 -0.18 32.99
CA GLN A 391 -7.33 -0.93 34.27
C GLN A 391 -5.90 -1.09 34.80
N ASN A 392 -4.89 -0.67 34.07
CA ASN A 392 -3.48 -0.77 34.45
C ASN A 392 -2.74 0.57 34.25
N GLN A 393 -1.44 0.62 34.61
CA GLN A 393 -0.65 1.85 34.48
C GLN A 393 0.04 2.02 33.10
N MET A 394 -0.13 1.07 32.19
CA MET A 394 0.48 1.16 30.85
C MET A 394 -0.03 2.39 30.09
N SER A 395 0.83 3.04 29.35
CA SER A 395 0.43 4.02 28.34
C SER A 395 0.10 3.30 27.03
N CYS A 396 -0.97 3.72 26.38
CA CYS A 396 -1.39 3.16 25.11
C CYS A 396 -1.91 4.24 24.16
N GLN A 397 -1.51 4.13 22.90
CA GLN A 397 -2.06 4.93 21.81
C GLN A 397 -2.55 3.99 20.72
N ALA A 398 -3.70 4.32 20.11
CA ALA A 398 -4.21 3.65 18.92
C ALA A 398 -4.64 4.71 17.90
N VAL A 399 -4.10 4.59 16.69
CA VAL A 399 -4.35 5.53 15.60
C VAL A 399 -4.89 4.74 14.40
N PHE A 400 -6.02 5.18 13.85
CA PHE A 400 -6.52 4.61 12.59
C PHE A 400 -5.58 5.01 11.44
N SER A 401 -4.85 4.04 10.95
CA SER A 401 -3.84 4.18 9.91
C SER A 401 -4.02 3.02 8.91
N PRO A 402 -5.00 3.11 8.00
CA PRO A 402 -5.26 2.05 7.03
C PRO A 402 -4.05 1.82 6.13
N VAL A 403 -3.83 0.58 5.68
CA VAL A 403 -2.66 0.20 4.85
C VAL A 403 -2.50 1.13 3.66
N PHE A 404 -3.60 1.46 3.00
CA PHE A 404 -3.61 2.49 1.95
C PHE A 404 -4.60 3.58 2.30
N PRO A 405 -4.17 4.84 2.37
CA PRO A 405 -5.04 5.96 2.75
C PRO A 405 -6.14 6.21 1.72
N LEU A 406 -7.13 6.99 2.13
CA LEU A 406 -8.31 7.33 1.33
C LEU A 406 -7.93 8.18 0.09
N VAL A 407 -7.03 9.13 0.28
CA VAL A 407 -6.53 9.98 -0.81
C VAL A 407 -5.11 9.56 -1.13
N GLN A 408 -4.84 9.29 -2.40
CA GLN A 408 -3.51 9.00 -2.91
C GLN A 408 -2.86 10.30 -3.41
N THR A 409 -1.54 10.33 -3.47
CA THR A 409 -0.81 11.46 -4.07
C THR A 409 -1.07 11.53 -5.57
N ALA A 410 -1.18 12.75 -6.10
CA ALA A 410 -1.51 12.99 -7.51
C ALA A 410 -0.41 12.62 -8.51
N GLU A 411 0.78 12.24 -8.06
CA GLU A 411 1.92 11.94 -8.93
C GLU A 411 1.80 10.54 -9.53
N TRP A 412 1.09 10.50 -10.63
CA TRP A 412 0.82 9.26 -11.33
C TRP A 412 2.04 8.74 -12.11
N MET A 413 2.87 9.63 -12.67
CA MET A 413 4.04 9.25 -13.48
C MET A 413 5.25 10.13 -13.14
N PRO A 414 6.48 9.58 -13.12
CA PRO A 414 7.67 10.42 -13.04
C PRO A 414 7.76 11.31 -14.29
N PRO A 415 8.45 12.46 -14.23
CA PRO A 415 8.60 13.33 -15.37
C PRO A 415 9.22 12.54 -16.55
N LEU A 416 8.44 12.41 -17.64
CA LEU A 416 8.85 11.68 -18.84
C LEU A 416 9.65 12.56 -19.80
N THR A 417 9.66 13.86 -19.57
CA THR A 417 10.30 14.82 -20.48
C THR A 417 11.81 14.75 -20.40
N VAL A 418 12.32 14.52 -21.55
CA VAL A 418 13.72 14.60 -22.00
C VAL A 418 14.25 16.01 -21.84
#